data_dd07ecb5f379bd4b595bb3fa74291282
#
_entry.id   dd07ecb5f379bd4b595bb3fa74291282
#
_cell.length_a   1.000
_cell.length_b   1.000
_cell.length_c   1.000
_cell.angle_alpha   90.00
_cell.angle_beta   90.00
_cell.angle_gamma   90.00
#
_symmetry.space_group_name_H-M   'P 1'
#
loop_
_entity.id
_entity.type
_entity.pdbx_description
1 polymer ?
#
loop_
_entity_poly.entity_id
_entity_poly.type
_entity_poly.pdbx_seq_one_letter_code
_entity_poly.pdbx_strand_id
1 'polypeptide(L)'
;MRLASWSWGGRDHAGLVSADGAELTPLALPDARRGVLGLVERLAAGEPLPPPAGPRLPASVVSLRAPLPRPRRNLFCVGRNYRAHAEELAGTVFRDSVTGDDAWPIIFTKLPETVVGPFDPVRLPGRAVTDQIDYESELALVIGRGGRDIPRSRAMDHVLGYTVVNDVSARDVQVRHKQWHLGKSFDTFCPMGPWIVTADELDGRDVRVRGWVTPASGATELRQDGRTRDLIHDIPSLVETCSRGITLVPGDIIATGTPSGVGMGFTPPRWLRAGDVFRIEIDGIGAIENRFEAG
;
A
#
# COMPACT_ATOMS: atom_id res chain seq x y z
N MET A 1 -10.89 -1.62 -14.68
CA MET A 1 -11.62 -0.45 -14.11
C MET A 1 -10.84 0.15 -12.94
N ARG A 2 -11.16 1.40 -12.55
CA ARG A 2 -10.52 2.08 -11.42
C ARG A 2 -11.57 2.38 -10.36
N LEU A 3 -11.30 2.01 -9.11
CA LEU A 3 -12.22 2.12 -7.98
C LEU A 3 -11.63 3.06 -6.92
N ALA A 4 -12.33 4.15 -6.59
CA ALA A 4 -11.88 5.15 -5.62
C ALA A 4 -12.90 5.40 -4.51
N SER A 5 -12.40 5.95 -3.42
CA SER A 5 -13.17 6.50 -2.30
C SER A 5 -12.78 7.96 -2.11
N TRP A 6 -13.77 8.79 -1.82
CA TRP A 6 -13.55 10.23 -1.64
C TRP A 6 -14.60 10.86 -0.73
N SER A 7 -14.31 12.05 -0.24
CA SER A 7 -15.26 12.91 0.44
C SER A 7 -15.63 14.10 -0.44
N TRP A 8 -16.92 14.41 -0.50
CA TRP A 8 -17.44 15.56 -1.21
C TRP A 8 -18.75 16.04 -0.55
N GLY A 9 -18.92 17.36 -0.41
CA GLY A 9 -20.12 17.94 0.24
C GLY A 9 -20.37 17.42 1.67
N GLY A 10 -19.30 17.12 2.41
CA GLY A 10 -19.38 16.59 3.78
C GLY A 10 -19.84 15.13 3.88
N ARG A 11 -19.85 14.40 2.76
CA ARG A 11 -20.27 13.00 2.69
C ARG A 11 -19.18 12.14 2.05
N ASP A 12 -19.15 10.88 2.45
CA ASP A 12 -18.29 9.87 1.85
C ASP A 12 -18.94 9.24 0.63
N HIS A 13 -18.14 9.01 -0.39
CA HIS A 13 -18.52 8.39 -1.64
C HIS A 13 -17.51 7.31 -2.02
N ALA A 14 -17.96 6.34 -2.82
CA ALA A 14 -17.10 5.40 -3.50
C ALA A 14 -17.70 5.08 -4.87
N GLY A 15 -16.83 4.76 -5.84
CA GLY A 15 -17.29 4.50 -7.20
C GLY A 15 -16.15 4.37 -8.19
N LEU A 16 -16.47 4.73 -9.43
CA LEU A 16 -15.58 4.59 -10.57
C LEU A 16 -14.79 5.87 -10.83
N VAL A 17 -13.58 5.69 -11.31
CA VAL A 17 -12.70 6.76 -11.83
C VAL A 17 -12.60 6.60 -13.33
N SER A 18 -12.63 7.70 -14.10
CA SER A 18 -12.38 7.70 -15.54
C SER A 18 -10.97 7.21 -15.89
N ALA A 19 -10.76 6.76 -17.10
CA ALA A 19 -9.47 6.20 -17.54
C ALA A 19 -8.30 7.19 -17.42
N ASP A 20 -8.56 8.48 -17.59
CA ASP A 20 -7.59 9.56 -17.41
C ASP A 20 -7.42 10.04 -15.97
N GLY A 21 -8.25 9.52 -15.03
CA GLY A 21 -8.24 9.93 -13.63
C GLY A 21 -8.92 11.27 -13.34
N ALA A 22 -9.52 11.91 -14.34
CA ALA A 22 -10.03 13.28 -14.24
C ALA A 22 -11.42 13.38 -13.60
N GLU A 23 -12.23 12.32 -13.68
CA GLU A 23 -13.62 12.31 -13.22
C GLU A 23 -13.93 11.11 -12.33
N LEU A 24 -14.81 11.32 -11.36
CA LEU A 24 -15.32 10.28 -10.46
C LEU A 24 -16.84 10.16 -10.58
N THR A 25 -17.32 8.92 -10.65
CA THR A 25 -18.75 8.61 -10.68
C THR A 25 -19.14 7.89 -9.39
N PRO A 26 -19.93 8.53 -8.48
CA PRO A 26 -20.36 7.87 -7.27
C PRO A 26 -21.35 6.74 -7.59
N LEU A 27 -21.24 5.61 -6.89
CA LEU A 27 -22.14 4.47 -7.01
C LEU A 27 -23.03 4.33 -5.77
N ALA A 28 -24.23 3.79 -5.95
CA ALA A 28 -25.20 3.61 -4.88
C ALA A 28 -24.79 2.49 -3.93
N LEU A 29 -24.06 2.83 -2.87
CA LEU A 29 -23.60 1.90 -1.83
C LEU A 29 -24.37 2.12 -0.52
N PRO A 30 -24.72 1.05 0.21
CA PRO A 30 -25.38 1.14 1.51
C PRO A 30 -24.54 1.90 2.57
N ASP A 31 -23.21 1.76 2.52
CA ASP A 31 -22.28 2.44 3.42
C ASP A 31 -20.97 2.82 2.69
N ALA A 32 -20.95 4.03 2.15
CA ALA A 32 -19.77 4.57 1.47
C ALA A 32 -18.59 4.89 2.41
N ARG A 33 -18.79 4.89 3.75
CA ARG A 33 -17.70 5.08 4.72
C ARG A 33 -16.70 3.92 4.69
N ARG A 34 -17.13 2.72 4.26
CA ARG A 34 -16.28 1.55 4.03
C ARG A 34 -15.40 1.69 2.77
N GLY A 35 -15.51 2.81 2.04
CA GLY A 35 -14.85 3.01 0.76
C GLY A 35 -15.36 2.03 -0.29
N VAL A 36 -14.44 1.58 -1.16
CA VAL A 36 -14.80 0.63 -2.23
C VAL A 36 -15.01 -0.81 -1.74
N LEU A 37 -14.89 -1.10 -0.45
CA LEU A 37 -15.03 -2.49 0.06
C LEU A 37 -16.39 -3.10 -0.34
N GLY A 38 -17.46 -2.31 -0.30
CA GLY A 38 -18.77 -2.78 -0.76
C GLY A 38 -18.81 -3.15 -2.24
N LEU A 39 -18.02 -2.46 -3.09
CA LEU A 39 -17.87 -2.82 -4.50
C LEU A 39 -17.05 -4.11 -4.67
N VAL A 40 -15.96 -4.25 -3.90
CA VAL A 40 -15.12 -5.45 -3.89
C VAL A 40 -15.95 -6.68 -3.51
N GLU A 41 -16.77 -6.59 -2.47
CA GLU A 41 -17.64 -7.68 -2.00
C GLU A 41 -18.69 -8.07 -3.05
N ARG A 42 -19.30 -7.09 -3.73
CA ARG A 42 -20.26 -7.35 -4.83
C ARG A 42 -19.60 -8.03 -6.03
N LEU A 43 -18.44 -7.52 -6.46
CA LEU A 43 -17.68 -8.14 -7.55
C LEU A 43 -17.27 -9.58 -7.21
N ALA A 44 -16.88 -9.83 -5.97
CA ALA A 44 -16.56 -11.17 -5.46
C ALA A 44 -17.76 -12.12 -5.51
N ALA A 45 -18.97 -11.60 -5.29
CA ALA A 45 -20.22 -12.33 -5.37
C ALA A 45 -20.73 -12.52 -6.83
N GLY A 46 -20.04 -11.96 -7.83
CA GLY A 46 -20.50 -11.95 -9.22
C GLY A 46 -21.69 -11.01 -9.47
N GLU A 47 -21.94 -10.07 -8.55
CA GLU A 47 -23.03 -9.11 -8.68
C GLU A 47 -22.61 -7.92 -9.58
N PRO A 48 -23.56 -7.34 -10.34
CA PRO A 48 -23.28 -6.14 -11.12
C PRO A 48 -22.95 -4.94 -10.22
N LEU A 49 -22.21 -4.00 -10.77
CA LEU A 49 -21.97 -2.72 -10.10
C LEU A 49 -23.31 -2.01 -9.81
N PRO A 50 -23.42 -1.32 -8.67
CA PRO A 50 -24.61 -0.51 -8.38
C PRO A 50 -24.76 0.63 -9.40
N PRO A 51 -25.97 1.16 -9.59
CA PRO A 51 -26.18 2.31 -10.45
C PRO A 51 -25.47 3.56 -9.90
N PRO A 52 -25.20 4.56 -10.75
CA PRO A 52 -24.71 5.86 -10.29
C PRO A 52 -25.63 6.49 -9.24
N ALA A 53 -25.03 7.11 -8.22
CA ALA A 53 -25.74 7.77 -7.10
C ALA A 53 -25.63 9.30 -7.14
N GLY A 54 -25.29 9.87 -8.30
CA GLY A 54 -25.14 11.31 -8.49
C GLY A 54 -24.41 11.65 -9.77
N PRO A 55 -24.10 12.94 -9.99
CA PRO A 55 -23.38 13.40 -11.16
C PRO A 55 -21.91 12.92 -11.11
N ARG A 56 -21.26 12.89 -12.27
CA ARG A 56 -19.80 12.82 -12.34
C ARG A 56 -19.20 14.07 -11.74
N LEU A 57 -18.13 13.90 -11.00
CA LEU A 57 -17.43 14.98 -10.32
C LEU A 57 -15.99 15.06 -10.86
N PRO A 58 -15.48 16.26 -11.15
CA PRO A 58 -14.05 16.44 -11.42
C PRO A 58 -13.22 16.00 -10.22
N ALA A 59 -12.10 15.33 -10.44
CA ALA A 59 -11.19 14.91 -9.36
C ALA A 59 -10.67 16.10 -8.53
N SER A 60 -10.60 17.30 -9.14
CA SER A 60 -10.12 18.52 -8.49
C SER A 60 -11.05 19.10 -7.41
N VAL A 61 -12.31 18.68 -7.36
CA VAL A 61 -13.30 19.20 -6.37
C VAL A 61 -13.60 18.23 -5.24
N VAL A 62 -12.95 17.06 -5.22
CA VAL A 62 -13.13 16.04 -4.19
C VAL A 62 -11.86 15.85 -3.37
N SER A 63 -12.00 15.36 -2.15
CA SER A 63 -10.87 14.88 -1.33
C SER A 63 -10.78 13.37 -1.43
N LEU A 64 -9.78 12.85 -2.16
CA LEU A 64 -9.55 11.41 -2.24
C LEU A 64 -9.22 10.85 -0.85
N ARG A 65 -9.79 9.69 -0.55
CA ARG A 65 -9.50 8.90 0.63
C ARG A 65 -8.77 7.62 0.22
N ALA A 66 -8.21 6.90 1.19
CA ALA A 66 -7.78 5.54 0.90
C ALA A 66 -8.93 4.76 0.24
N PRO A 67 -8.69 3.97 -0.82
CA PRO A 67 -9.76 3.18 -1.45
C PRO A 67 -10.43 2.23 -0.46
N LEU A 68 -9.65 1.67 0.48
CA LEU A 68 -10.12 0.88 1.61
C LEU A 68 -9.74 1.59 2.91
N PRO A 69 -10.54 2.59 3.40
CA PRO A 69 -10.15 3.44 4.54
C PRO A 69 -10.07 2.66 5.86
N ARG A 70 -10.78 1.55 5.95
CA ARG A 70 -10.74 0.60 7.07
C ARG A 70 -10.78 -0.82 6.52
N PRO A 71 -9.62 -1.41 6.22
CA PRO A 71 -9.52 -2.83 5.87
C PRO A 71 -10.20 -3.71 6.94
N ARG A 72 -10.73 -4.84 6.55
CA ARG A 72 -11.47 -5.74 7.46
C ARG A 72 -10.61 -6.33 8.57
N ARG A 73 -9.33 -6.44 8.32
CA ARG A 73 -8.31 -6.96 9.23
C ARG A 73 -6.94 -6.39 8.87
N ASN A 74 -5.93 -6.73 9.63
CA ASN A 74 -4.56 -6.31 9.38
C ASN A 74 -4.15 -6.60 7.93
N LEU A 75 -3.40 -5.66 7.35
CA LEU A 75 -2.75 -5.88 6.06
C LEU A 75 -1.65 -6.92 6.23
N PHE A 76 -1.53 -7.82 5.27
CA PHE A 76 -0.33 -8.64 5.12
C PHE A 76 0.74 -7.77 4.45
N CYS A 77 1.94 -7.79 4.99
CA CYS A 77 3.07 -7.05 4.44
C CYS A 77 4.26 -7.98 4.28
N VAL A 78 5.05 -7.79 3.23
CA VAL A 78 6.16 -8.69 2.90
C VAL A 78 7.49 -7.96 3.05
N GLY A 79 8.31 -8.42 3.98
CA GLY A 79 9.62 -7.84 4.23
C GLY A 79 10.70 -8.36 3.28
N ARG A 80 11.64 -7.45 2.86
CA ARG A 80 12.85 -7.78 2.10
C ARG A 80 12.59 -8.55 0.81
N ASN A 81 11.56 -8.20 0.11
CA ASN A 81 11.11 -8.94 -1.07
C ASN A 81 11.69 -8.46 -2.41
N TYR A 82 12.61 -7.50 -2.39
CA TYR A 82 13.43 -7.13 -3.55
C TYR A 82 14.88 -7.50 -3.28
N ARG A 83 15.54 -8.17 -4.24
CA ARG A 83 16.92 -8.63 -4.07
C ARG A 83 17.88 -7.49 -3.70
N ALA A 84 17.83 -6.38 -4.44
CA ALA A 84 18.66 -5.21 -4.16
C ALA A 84 18.39 -4.60 -2.77
N HIS A 85 17.15 -4.60 -2.31
CA HIS A 85 16.79 -4.14 -0.97
C HIS A 85 17.28 -5.11 0.12
N ALA A 86 17.17 -6.41 -0.11
CA ALA A 86 17.69 -7.41 0.82
C ALA A 86 19.23 -7.29 0.97
N GLU A 87 19.94 -7.00 -0.10
CA GLU A 87 21.38 -6.75 -0.11
C GLU A 87 21.75 -5.42 0.58
N GLU A 88 20.98 -4.34 0.32
CA GLU A 88 21.12 -3.03 0.98
C GLU A 88 21.08 -3.16 2.51
N LEU A 89 20.19 -4.01 3.03
CA LEU A 89 20.02 -4.21 4.47
C LEU A 89 20.94 -5.29 5.06
N ALA A 90 21.71 -6.02 4.27
CA ALA A 90 22.59 -7.09 4.75
C ALA A 90 23.66 -6.60 5.73
N GLY A 91 24.09 -5.35 5.61
CA GLY A 91 25.03 -4.69 6.54
C GLY A 91 24.40 -4.11 7.80
N THR A 92 23.06 -4.19 7.96
CA THR A 92 22.31 -3.61 9.06
C THR A 92 21.96 -4.64 10.15
N VAL A 93 21.13 -4.26 11.10
CA VAL A 93 20.59 -5.13 12.15
C VAL A 93 19.73 -6.29 11.62
N PHE A 94 19.39 -6.29 10.33
CA PHE A 94 18.60 -7.35 9.68
C PHE A 94 19.42 -8.46 9.03
N ARG A 95 20.75 -8.47 9.19
CA ARG A 95 21.69 -9.41 8.55
C ARG A 95 21.39 -10.90 8.78
N ASP A 96 20.76 -11.25 9.90
CA ASP A 96 20.55 -12.65 10.32
C ASP A 96 19.30 -13.30 9.70
N SER A 97 18.56 -12.61 8.82
CA SER A 97 17.42 -13.21 8.15
C SER A 97 17.86 -14.07 6.97
N VAL A 98 17.41 -15.32 6.95
CA VAL A 98 17.68 -16.27 5.86
C VAL A 98 17.16 -15.68 4.55
N THR A 99 18.08 -15.48 3.60
CA THR A 99 17.76 -15.03 2.23
C THR A 99 18.24 -16.11 1.27
N GLY A 100 17.31 -16.70 0.53
CA GLY A 100 17.60 -17.69 -0.51
C GLY A 100 16.33 -17.95 -1.29
N ASP A 101 16.44 -18.48 -2.50
CA ASP A 101 15.29 -18.74 -3.38
C ASP A 101 14.28 -19.72 -2.78
N ASP A 102 14.71 -20.55 -1.80
CA ASP A 102 13.87 -21.47 -1.02
C ASP A 102 13.43 -20.90 0.34
N ALA A 103 13.78 -19.66 0.66
CA ALA A 103 13.40 -19.06 1.93
C ALA A 103 11.89 -18.75 1.97
N TRP A 104 11.29 -18.98 3.11
CA TRP A 104 9.90 -18.54 3.36
C TRP A 104 9.83 -17.01 3.38
N PRO A 105 8.85 -16.36 2.73
CA PRO A 105 8.73 -14.90 2.78
C PRO A 105 8.52 -14.41 4.22
N ILE A 106 9.14 -13.31 4.57
CA ILE A 106 8.93 -12.64 5.85
C ILE A 106 7.57 -11.96 5.79
N ILE A 107 6.59 -12.48 6.52
CA ILE A 107 5.25 -11.88 6.59
C ILE A 107 5.08 -11.20 7.95
N PHE A 108 4.71 -9.92 7.92
CA PHE A 108 4.30 -9.14 9.08
C PHE A 108 2.99 -8.40 8.78
N THR A 109 2.49 -7.62 9.72
CA THR A 109 1.19 -6.95 9.52
C THR A 109 1.23 -5.49 9.93
N LYS A 110 0.32 -4.70 9.35
CA LYS A 110 -0.06 -3.34 9.79
C LYS A 110 -1.50 -3.34 10.25
N LEU A 111 -1.80 -2.53 11.27
CA LEU A 111 -3.17 -2.36 11.75
C LEU A 111 -4.03 -1.60 10.73
N PRO A 112 -5.33 -1.93 10.58
CA PRO A 112 -6.25 -1.17 9.73
C PRO A 112 -6.33 0.31 10.08
N GLU A 113 -6.17 0.64 11.36
CA GLU A 113 -6.24 2.01 11.90
C GLU A 113 -5.10 2.90 11.41
N THR A 114 -4.02 2.31 10.90
CA THR A 114 -2.88 3.08 10.34
C THR A 114 -3.16 3.66 8.96
N VAL A 115 -4.24 3.21 8.29
CA VAL A 115 -4.55 3.61 6.91
C VAL A 115 -5.03 5.05 6.85
N VAL A 116 -4.38 5.83 5.99
CA VAL A 116 -4.77 7.20 5.63
C VAL A 116 -4.82 7.37 4.11
N GLY A 117 -5.42 8.45 3.65
CA GLY A 117 -5.61 8.73 2.24
C GLY A 117 -4.32 9.09 1.50
N PRO A 118 -4.41 9.14 0.16
CA PRO A 118 -3.24 9.35 -0.72
C PRO A 118 -2.56 10.70 -0.53
N PHE A 119 -3.25 11.67 0.08
CA PHE A 119 -2.76 13.03 0.30
C PHE A 119 -2.91 13.50 1.75
N ASP A 120 -3.29 12.60 2.65
CA ASP A 120 -3.41 12.90 4.07
C ASP A 120 -2.01 13.03 4.71
N PRO A 121 -1.86 13.82 5.79
CA PRO A 121 -0.60 13.91 6.50
C PRO A 121 -0.27 12.61 7.24
N VAL A 122 1.04 12.30 7.31
CA VAL A 122 1.59 11.28 8.20
C VAL A 122 2.06 11.95 9.49
N ARG A 123 1.49 11.56 10.62
CA ARG A 123 1.82 12.11 11.93
C ARG A 123 2.99 11.35 12.55
N LEU A 124 4.06 12.08 12.81
CA LEU A 124 5.24 11.51 13.46
C LEU A 124 4.96 11.29 14.94
N PRO A 125 5.21 10.10 15.50
CA PRO A 125 5.24 9.94 16.96
C PRO A 125 6.36 10.83 17.53
N GLY A 126 6.15 11.35 18.74
CA GLY A 126 7.14 12.24 19.36
C GLY A 126 8.53 11.59 19.44
N ARG A 127 9.59 12.40 19.43
CA ARG A 127 10.99 11.93 19.46
C ARG A 127 11.33 11.04 20.69
N ALA A 128 10.55 11.10 21.75
CA ALA A 128 10.68 10.20 22.88
C ALA A 128 10.29 8.74 22.53
N VAL A 129 9.51 8.55 21.46
CA VAL A 129 9.10 7.23 20.96
C VAL A 129 10.08 6.72 19.91
N THR A 130 10.33 7.56 18.87
CA THR A 130 11.25 7.25 17.77
C THR A 130 11.71 8.51 17.06
N ASP A 131 12.91 8.47 16.49
CA ASP A 131 13.42 9.48 15.57
C ASP A 131 13.93 8.88 14.25
N GLN A 132 13.64 7.58 14.00
CA GLN A 132 14.11 6.82 12.85
C GLN A 132 12.93 6.46 11.93
N ILE A 133 12.25 7.49 11.43
CA ILE A 133 11.12 7.31 10.52
C ILE A 133 11.62 7.13 9.10
N ASP A 134 11.12 6.08 8.46
CA ASP A 134 11.50 5.67 7.11
C ASP A 134 10.27 5.46 6.23
N TYR A 135 10.48 5.46 4.93
CA TYR A 135 9.49 5.28 3.87
C TYR A 135 9.74 3.96 3.12
N GLU A 136 8.69 3.37 2.60
CA GLU A 136 8.75 2.17 1.76
C GLU A 136 7.67 2.24 0.68
N SER A 137 8.10 2.44 -0.59
CA SER A 137 7.21 2.46 -1.75
C SER A 137 6.82 1.05 -2.14
N GLU A 138 5.52 0.71 -2.08
CA GLU A 138 5.05 -0.64 -2.34
C GLU A 138 3.85 -0.70 -3.28
N LEU A 139 3.88 -1.66 -4.20
CA LEU A 139 2.66 -2.17 -4.81
C LEU A 139 1.91 -2.98 -3.75
N ALA A 140 0.62 -2.77 -3.62
CA ALA A 140 -0.25 -3.61 -2.82
C ALA A 140 -1.33 -4.25 -3.70
N LEU A 141 -1.52 -5.55 -3.58
CA LEU A 141 -2.62 -6.24 -4.24
C LEU A 141 -3.82 -6.32 -3.30
N VAL A 142 -5.02 -6.30 -3.89
CA VAL A 142 -6.30 -6.43 -3.20
C VAL A 142 -6.96 -7.72 -3.62
N ILE A 143 -7.34 -8.55 -2.65
CA ILE A 143 -8.04 -9.80 -2.91
C ILE A 143 -9.49 -9.51 -3.32
N GLY A 144 -9.88 -10.03 -4.48
CA GLY A 144 -11.26 -9.96 -4.98
C GLY A 144 -12.04 -11.22 -4.67
N ARG A 145 -11.45 -12.39 -4.90
CA ARG A 145 -12.07 -13.68 -4.63
C ARG A 145 -11.40 -14.33 -3.41
N GLY A 146 -12.17 -14.59 -2.37
CA GLY A 146 -11.67 -15.29 -1.20
C GLY A 146 -11.26 -16.74 -1.50
N GLY A 147 -10.40 -17.29 -0.63
CA GLY A 147 -9.96 -18.69 -0.75
C GLY A 147 -8.98 -19.07 0.35
N ARG A 148 -8.79 -20.36 0.54
CA ARG A 148 -7.80 -20.95 1.43
C ARG A 148 -6.99 -21.98 0.64
N ASP A 149 -5.72 -22.12 0.97
CA ASP A 149 -4.80 -23.05 0.29
C ASP A 149 -4.83 -22.86 -1.25
N ILE A 150 -4.77 -21.61 -1.68
CA ILE A 150 -4.83 -21.21 -3.09
C ILE A 150 -3.53 -21.64 -3.77
N PRO A 151 -3.57 -22.53 -4.77
CA PRO A 151 -2.35 -22.92 -5.46
C PRO A 151 -1.82 -21.78 -6.32
N ARG A 152 -0.50 -21.65 -6.43
CA ARG A 152 0.19 -20.62 -7.23
C ARG A 152 -0.40 -20.46 -8.64
N SER A 153 -0.76 -21.55 -9.30
CA SER A 153 -1.33 -21.55 -10.66
C SER A 153 -2.69 -20.87 -10.77
N ARG A 154 -3.39 -20.69 -9.65
CA ARG A 154 -4.71 -20.04 -9.59
C ARG A 154 -4.69 -18.72 -8.82
N ALA A 155 -3.53 -18.31 -8.33
CA ALA A 155 -3.37 -17.13 -7.46
C ALA A 155 -3.95 -15.86 -8.10
N MET A 156 -3.69 -15.63 -9.39
CA MET A 156 -4.16 -14.43 -10.09
C MET A 156 -5.67 -14.35 -10.26
N ASP A 157 -6.40 -15.50 -10.21
CA ASP A 157 -7.87 -15.52 -10.23
C ASP A 157 -8.48 -14.92 -8.95
N HIS A 158 -7.67 -14.73 -7.90
CA HIS A 158 -8.07 -14.20 -6.61
C HIS A 158 -7.73 -12.72 -6.45
N VAL A 159 -6.90 -12.15 -7.33
CA VAL A 159 -6.50 -10.73 -7.28
C VAL A 159 -7.52 -9.86 -8.00
N LEU A 160 -8.15 -8.93 -7.28
CA LEU A 160 -9.02 -7.93 -7.87
C LEU A 160 -8.23 -6.88 -8.66
N GLY A 161 -7.12 -6.43 -8.09
CA GLY A 161 -6.33 -5.32 -8.63
C GLY A 161 -5.29 -4.83 -7.65
N TYR A 162 -4.79 -3.63 -7.90
CA TYR A 162 -3.60 -3.07 -7.27
C TYR A 162 -3.80 -1.64 -6.82
N THR A 163 -3.11 -1.25 -5.78
CA THR A 163 -3.04 0.12 -5.26
C THR A 163 -1.61 0.44 -4.78
N VAL A 164 -1.34 1.69 -4.46
CA VAL A 164 -0.07 2.13 -3.87
C VAL A 164 -0.20 2.14 -2.36
N VAL A 165 0.84 1.69 -1.66
CA VAL A 165 0.98 1.80 -0.21
C VAL A 165 2.36 2.37 0.13
N ASN A 166 2.40 3.25 1.12
CA ASN A 166 3.63 3.60 1.83
C ASN A 166 3.68 2.81 3.14
N ASP A 167 4.57 1.83 3.24
CA ASP A 167 4.78 1.07 4.48
C ASP A 167 5.72 1.84 5.42
N VAL A 168 5.23 2.97 5.96
CA VAL A 168 5.99 3.83 6.88
C VAL A 168 6.46 3.03 8.08
N SER A 169 7.73 3.24 8.45
CA SER A 169 8.44 2.42 9.43
C SER A 169 9.17 3.26 10.47
N ALA A 170 9.04 2.91 11.73
CA ALA A 170 9.90 3.37 12.81
C ALA A 170 10.99 2.30 13.04
N ARG A 171 12.17 2.51 12.48
CA ARG A 171 13.22 1.46 12.39
C ARG A 171 13.75 0.99 13.73
N ASP A 172 13.99 1.91 14.66
CA ASP A 172 14.43 1.57 16.01
C ASP A 172 13.40 0.76 16.79
N VAL A 173 12.10 1.05 16.61
CA VAL A 173 11.01 0.28 17.22
C VAL A 173 10.86 -1.08 16.52
N GLN A 174 10.98 -1.12 15.19
CA GLN A 174 10.90 -2.34 14.38
C GLN A 174 11.90 -3.40 14.86
N VAL A 175 13.13 -3.01 15.19
CA VAL A 175 14.18 -3.96 15.56
C VAL A 175 14.23 -4.29 17.04
N ARG A 176 13.59 -3.50 17.90
CA ARG A 176 13.72 -3.59 19.38
C ARG A 176 13.40 -4.97 19.94
N HIS A 177 12.40 -5.65 19.37
CA HIS A 177 11.95 -6.98 19.84
C HIS A 177 11.92 -8.03 18.72
N LYS A 178 12.56 -7.78 17.59
CA LYS A 178 12.52 -8.64 16.38
C LYS A 178 11.10 -8.88 15.83
N GLN A 179 10.07 -8.25 16.39
CA GLN A 179 8.69 -8.26 15.90
C GLN A 179 8.38 -6.87 15.29
N TRP A 180 8.12 -6.84 14.00
CA TRP A 180 8.06 -5.58 13.25
C TRP A 180 6.78 -4.79 13.46
N HIS A 181 5.73 -5.47 13.93
CA HIS A 181 4.38 -4.96 14.00
C HIS A 181 4.25 -3.57 14.64
N LEU A 182 4.85 -3.33 15.82
CA LEU A 182 4.76 -2.02 16.47
C LEU A 182 5.46 -0.93 15.69
N GLY A 183 6.65 -1.19 15.13
CA GLY A 183 7.38 -0.21 14.30
C GLY A 183 6.68 0.12 12.96
N LYS A 184 5.70 -0.67 12.57
CA LYS A 184 4.92 -0.58 11.35
C LYS A 184 3.49 -0.07 11.57
N SER A 185 3.03 0.07 12.82
CA SER A 185 1.60 0.25 13.13
C SER A 185 1.31 1.48 13.99
N PHE A 186 2.13 2.54 13.90
CA PHE A 186 1.73 3.84 14.44
C PHE A 186 0.58 4.43 13.61
N ASP A 187 -0.24 5.28 14.23
CA ASP A 187 -1.30 6.00 13.54
C ASP A 187 -0.76 6.68 12.28
N THR A 188 -1.51 6.61 11.18
CA THR A 188 -1.17 7.18 9.87
C THR A 188 -0.02 6.53 9.10
N PHE A 189 0.56 5.43 9.59
CA PHE A 189 1.74 4.80 8.98
C PHE A 189 1.45 3.92 7.76
N CYS A 190 0.25 4.05 7.17
CA CYS A 190 -0.13 3.33 5.95
C CYS A 190 -0.89 4.24 4.95
N PRO A 191 -0.26 5.28 4.40
CA PRO A 191 -0.83 5.99 3.26
C PRO A 191 -1.16 5.03 2.13
N MET A 192 -2.39 5.11 1.59
CA MET A 192 -2.90 4.19 0.57
C MET A 192 -3.72 4.92 -0.49
N GLY A 193 -3.51 4.57 -1.76
CA GLY A 193 -4.30 5.09 -2.86
C GLY A 193 -3.53 5.17 -4.18
N PRO A 194 -3.90 6.08 -5.10
CA PRO A 194 -5.07 6.96 -5.03
C PRO A 194 -6.39 6.21 -5.21
N TRP A 195 -6.36 5.06 -5.88
CA TRP A 195 -7.45 4.14 -6.18
C TRP A 195 -6.95 2.70 -6.36
N ILE A 196 -7.87 1.78 -6.55
CA ILE A 196 -7.55 0.41 -6.99
C ILE A 196 -7.72 0.37 -8.50
N VAL A 197 -6.70 -0.10 -9.22
CA VAL A 197 -6.78 -0.46 -10.65
C VAL A 197 -6.95 -1.97 -10.74
N THR A 198 -8.01 -2.42 -11.43
CA THR A 198 -8.31 -3.85 -11.52
C THR A 198 -7.31 -4.61 -12.38
N ALA A 199 -7.13 -5.91 -12.12
CA ALA A 199 -6.11 -6.75 -12.75
C ALA A 199 -6.35 -7.01 -14.25
N ASP A 200 -7.54 -6.70 -14.75
CA ASP A 200 -7.85 -6.71 -16.19
C ASP A 200 -7.31 -5.45 -16.92
N GLU A 201 -7.06 -4.34 -16.18
CA GLU A 201 -6.45 -3.13 -16.76
C GLU A 201 -4.93 -3.05 -16.53
N LEU A 202 -4.43 -3.69 -15.49
CA LEU A 202 -3.02 -3.59 -15.10
C LEU A 202 -2.46 -4.95 -14.73
N ASP A 203 -1.37 -5.37 -15.38
CA ASP A 203 -0.57 -6.49 -14.92
C ASP A 203 0.45 -6.03 -13.87
N GLY A 204 0.11 -6.19 -12.59
CA GLY A 204 0.98 -5.79 -11.49
C GLY A 204 2.31 -6.55 -11.37
N ARG A 205 2.53 -7.59 -12.20
CA ARG A 205 3.76 -8.41 -12.18
C ARG A 205 4.96 -7.72 -12.81
N ASP A 206 4.76 -6.68 -13.62
CA ASP A 206 5.86 -5.87 -14.20
C ASP A 206 5.49 -4.40 -14.28
N VAL A 207 5.41 -3.72 -13.14
CA VAL A 207 5.21 -2.28 -13.04
C VAL A 207 6.41 -1.61 -12.38
N ARG A 208 6.69 -0.35 -12.75
CA ARG A 208 7.74 0.44 -12.12
C ARG A 208 7.21 1.09 -10.85
N VAL A 209 7.98 1.02 -9.78
CA VAL A 209 7.72 1.60 -8.46
C VAL A 209 8.78 2.63 -8.18
N ARG A 210 8.39 3.89 -7.99
CA ARG A 210 9.32 5.01 -7.73
C ARG A 210 8.91 5.76 -6.48
N GLY A 211 9.92 6.21 -5.71
CA GLY A 211 9.73 7.02 -4.51
C GLY A 211 10.64 8.24 -4.49
N TRP A 212 10.08 9.40 -4.16
CA TRP A 212 10.82 10.67 -4.04
C TRP A 212 10.62 11.26 -2.65
N VAL A 213 11.71 11.77 -2.10
CA VAL A 213 11.68 12.62 -0.91
C VAL A 213 11.89 14.07 -1.32
N THR A 214 11.02 14.95 -0.85
CA THR A 214 11.21 16.40 -0.86
C THR A 214 11.43 16.83 0.59
N PRO A 215 12.69 17.09 1.02
CA PRO A 215 12.97 17.61 2.35
C PRO A 215 12.30 18.97 2.56
N ALA A 216 11.98 19.32 3.82
CA ALA A 216 11.38 20.62 4.17
C ALA A 216 12.22 21.82 3.68
N SER A 217 13.54 21.64 3.55
CA SER A 217 14.49 22.64 3.05
C SER A 217 15.40 22.02 2.00
N GLY A 218 14.88 21.72 0.81
CA GLY A 218 15.71 21.10 -0.22
C GLY A 218 14.97 20.74 -1.49
N ALA A 219 15.73 20.24 -2.45
CA ALA A 219 15.18 19.77 -3.72
C ALA A 219 14.62 18.35 -3.58
N THR A 220 13.67 18.01 -4.42
CA THR A 220 13.14 16.65 -4.55
C THR A 220 14.22 15.70 -5.05
N GLU A 221 14.37 14.57 -4.38
CA GLU A 221 15.34 13.53 -4.72
C GLU A 221 14.61 12.21 -5.01
N LEU A 222 14.92 11.58 -6.15
CA LEU A 222 14.53 10.19 -6.40
C LEU A 222 15.32 9.29 -5.44
N ARG A 223 14.61 8.52 -4.63
CA ARG A 223 15.19 7.64 -3.62
C ARG A 223 15.03 6.17 -3.96
N GLN A 224 13.86 5.79 -4.46
CA GLN A 224 13.54 4.42 -4.80
C GLN A 224 13.13 4.32 -6.27
N ASP A 225 13.65 3.30 -6.97
CA ASP A 225 13.32 3.00 -8.36
C ASP A 225 13.52 1.50 -8.60
N GLY A 226 12.42 0.78 -8.73
CA GLY A 226 12.42 -0.67 -8.94
C GLY A 226 11.26 -1.14 -9.78
N ARG A 227 11.24 -2.42 -10.11
CA ARG A 227 10.14 -3.05 -10.86
C ARG A 227 9.64 -4.29 -10.14
N THR A 228 8.35 -4.52 -10.15
CA THR A 228 7.74 -5.68 -9.45
C THR A 228 8.16 -7.04 -10.00
N ARG A 229 8.69 -7.11 -11.22
CA ARG A 229 9.32 -8.33 -11.75
C ARG A 229 10.61 -8.75 -11.01
N ASP A 230 11.20 -7.83 -10.23
CA ASP A 230 12.42 -8.06 -9.45
C ASP A 230 12.11 -8.55 -8.01
N LEU A 231 10.83 -8.81 -7.71
CA LEU A 231 10.39 -9.42 -6.45
C LEU A 231 11.02 -10.83 -6.31
N ILE A 232 11.56 -11.14 -5.14
CA ILE A 232 12.09 -12.47 -4.78
C ILE A 232 10.92 -13.47 -4.75
N HIS A 233 9.85 -13.12 -4.03
CA HIS A 233 8.58 -13.84 -4.01
C HIS A 233 7.58 -13.05 -4.84
N ASP A 234 7.26 -13.56 -6.02
CA ASP A 234 6.32 -12.90 -6.93
C ASP A 234 4.87 -12.93 -6.41
N ILE A 235 4.00 -12.12 -7.02
CA ILE A 235 2.59 -11.98 -6.60
C ILE A 235 1.88 -13.34 -6.47
N PRO A 236 1.98 -14.29 -7.44
CA PRO A 236 1.36 -15.60 -7.28
C PRO A 236 1.86 -16.38 -6.05
N SER A 237 3.16 -16.34 -5.76
CA SER A 237 3.70 -17.03 -4.58
C SER A 237 3.29 -16.38 -3.27
N LEU A 238 3.11 -15.05 -3.24
CA LEU A 238 2.61 -14.35 -2.06
C LEU A 238 1.16 -14.72 -1.75
N VAL A 239 0.28 -14.78 -2.77
CA VAL A 239 -1.12 -15.21 -2.58
C VAL A 239 -1.16 -16.67 -2.10
N GLU A 240 -0.37 -17.56 -2.70
CA GLU A 240 -0.26 -18.96 -2.26
C GLU A 240 0.18 -19.01 -0.79
N THR A 241 1.27 -18.33 -0.43
CA THR A 241 1.82 -18.36 0.93
C THR A 241 0.86 -17.78 1.96
N CYS A 242 0.28 -16.61 1.70
CA CYS A 242 -0.65 -15.96 2.62
C CYS A 242 -1.97 -16.72 2.78
N SER A 243 -2.32 -17.60 1.83
CA SER A 243 -3.53 -18.41 1.92
C SER A 243 -3.32 -19.79 2.55
N ARG A 244 -2.09 -20.22 2.80
CA ARG A 244 -1.79 -21.53 3.42
C ARG A 244 -2.34 -21.61 4.83
N GLY A 245 -3.38 -22.42 5.00
CA GLY A 245 -4.05 -22.57 6.28
C GLY A 245 -4.84 -21.34 6.74
N ILE A 246 -4.77 -20.21 6.00
CA ILE A 246 -5.47 -18.95 6.30
C ILE A 246 -6.46 -18.67 5.17
N THR A 247 -7.72 -18.42 5.49
CA THR A 247 -8.70 -18.00 4.48
C THR A 247 -8.51 -16.54 4.16
N LEU A 248 -8.10 -16.22 2.92
CA LEU A 248 -8.17 -14.87 2.38
C LEU A 248 -9.62 -14.52 2.07
N VAL A 249 -10.01 -13.26 2.28
CA VAL A 249 -11.36 -12.76 2.03
C VAL A 249 -11.33 -11.54 1.10
N PRO A 250 -12.43 -11.23 0.38
CA PRO A 250 -12.50 -10.04 -0.45
C PRO A 250 -12.19 -8.78 0.33
N GLY A 251 -11.29 -7.94 -0.20
CA GLY A 251 -10.80 -6.75 0.44
C GLY A 251 -9.55 -6.95 1.32
N ASP A 252 -9.02 -8.16 1.47
CA ASP A 252 -7.68 -8.35 2.05
C ASP A 252 -6.62 -7.69 1.17
N ILE A 253 -5.60 -7.14 1.84
CA ILE A 253 -4.51 -6.41 1.19
C ILE A 253 -3.20 -7.12 1.49
N ILE A 254 -2.38 -7.31 0.45
CA ILE A 254 -1.01 -7.81 0.58
C ILE A 254 -0.07 -6.77 -0.03
N ALA A 255 0.70 -6.07 0.80
CA ALA A 255 1.77 -5.16 0.39
C ALA A 255 3.01 -6.01 0.04
N THR A 256 3.58 -5.80 -1.16
CA THR A 256 4.48 -6.79 -1.79
C THR A 256 5.95 -6.62 -1.43
N GLY A 257 6.29 -5.61 -0.66
CA GLY A 257 7.68 -5.22 -0.36
C GLY A 257 8.13 -4.02 -1.17
N THR A 258 9.23 -3.42 -0.74
CA THR A 258 9.79 -2.18 -1.25
C THR A 258 11.11 -2.40 -1.98
N PRO A 259 11.42 -1.63 -3.06
CA PRO A 259 12.74 -1.64 -3.68
C PRO A 259 13.80 -0.97 -2.79
N SER A 260 15.08 -1.09 -3.15
CA SER A 260 16.19 -0.39 -2.50
C SER A 260 16.03 1.13 -2.55
N GLY A 261 16.76 1.84 -1.66
CA GLY A 261 16.74 3.31 -1.53
C GLY A 261 15.94 3.81 -0.33
N VAL A 262 15.63 2.93 0.63
CA VAL A 262 15.04 3.33 1.91
C VAL A 262 16.01 4.18 2.73
N GLY A 263 15.51 5.05 3.60
CA GLY A 263 16.33 5.96 4.42
C GLY A 263 17.37 5.24 5.27
N MET A 264 17.06 4.05 5.77
CA MET A 264 17.97 3.20 6.54
C MET A 264 19.17 2.70 5.71
N GLY A 265 19.04 2.56 4.41
CA GLY A 265 20.09 2.05 3.51
C GLY A 265 21.22 3.04 3.23
N PHE A 266 21.06 4.32 3.57
CA PHE A 266 22.08 5.33 3.36
C PHE A 266 23.16 5.31 4.47
N THR A 267 24.37 5.80 4.15
CA THR A 267 25.44 5.99 5.12
C THR A 267 25.89 7.45 5.12
N PRO A 268 25.56 8.24 6.16
CA PRO A 268 24.68 7.90 7.29
C PRO A 268 23.20 7.74 6.88
N PRO A 269 22.36 7.07 7.70
CA PRO A 269 20.93 6.93 7.44
C PRO A 269 20.21 8.28 7.29
N ARG A 270 19.19 8.32 6.42
CA ARG A 270 18.43 9.53 6.07
C ARG A 270 16.96 9.39 6.47
N TRP A 271 16.66 9.73 7.70
CA TRP A 271 15.32 9.64 8.26
C TRP A 271 14.42 10.79 7.84
N LEU A 272 13.13 10.52 7.67
CA LEU A 272 12.13 11.56 7.46
C LEU A 272 11.93 12.42 8.71
N ARG A 273 11.60 13.68 8.50
CA ARG A 273 11.37 14.70 9.52
C ARG A 273 10.06 15.45 9.25
N ALA A 274 9.57 16.15 10.25
CA ALA A 274 8.44 17.05 10.08
C ALA A 274 8.73 18.10 9.01
N GLY A 275 7.80 18.26 8.08
CA GLY A 275 7.90 19.12 6.92
C GLY A 275 8.35 18.42 5.64
N ASP A 276 8.95 17.23 5.73
CA ASP A 276 9.30 16.44 4.57
C ASP A 276 8.04 15.93 3.85
N VAL A 277 8.15 15.72 2.56
CA VAL A 277 7.11 15.12 1.72
C VAL A 277 7.67 13.87 1.06
N PHE A 278 6.92 12.79 1.09
CA PHE A 278 7.24 11.58 0.36
C PHE A 278 6.16 11.28 -0.70
N ARG A 279 6.59 11.16 -1.95
CA ARG A 279 5.76 10.84 -3.10
C ARG A 279 6.12 9.45 -3.61
N ILE A 280 5.10 8.62 -3.85
CA ILE A 280 5.23 7.33 -4.53
C ILE A 280 4.42 7.39 -5.81
N GLU A 281 4.99 6.86 -6.89
CA GLU A 281 4.30 6.68 -8.16
C GLU A 281 4.51 5.26 -8.69
N ILE A 282 3.42 4.62 -9.08
CA ILE A 282 3.45 3.29 -9.71
C ILE A 282 2.79 3.40 -11.08
N ASP A 283 3.53 2.96 -12.10
CA ASP A 283 3.07 2.99 -13.48
C ASP A 283 1.70 2.29 -13.62
N GLY A 284 0.77 2.93 -14.33
CA GLY A 284 -0.59 2.42 -14.55
C GLY A 284 -1.57 2.65 -13.39
N ILE A 285 -1.07 2.98 -12.17
CA ILE A 285 -1.95 3.29 -11.03
C ILE A 285 -2.05 4.80 -10.82
N GLY A 286 -0.92 5.49 -10.66
CA GLY A 286 -0.84 6.90 -10.31
C GLY A 286 0.05 7.13 -9.11
N ALA A 287 -0.20 8.20 -8.36
CA ALA A 287 0.67 8.61 -7.26
C ALA A 287 -0.08 8.92 -5.97
N ILE A 288 0.61 8.73 -4.86
CA ILE A 288 0.28 9.26 -3.54
C ILE A 288 1.40 10.20 -3.09
N GLU A 289 1.06 11.22 -2.30
CA GLU A 289 2.03 12.19 -1.81
C GLU A 289 1.62 12.65 -0.41
N ASN A 290 2.44 12.37 0.56
CA ASN A 290 2.10 12.61 1.96
C ASN A 290 3.17 13.49 2.62
N ARG A 291 2.70 14.55 3.31
CA ARG A 291 3.55 15.38 4.17
C ARG A 291 3.69 14.73 5.54
N PHE A 292 4.90 14.74 6.08
CA PHE A 292 5.18 14.30 7.44
C PHE A 292 5.06 15.46 8.40
N GLU A 293 4.24 15.33 9.43
CA GLU A 293 3.94 16.41 10.40
C GLU A 293 4.30 15.95 11.81
N ALA A 294 4.65 16.89 12.68
CA ALA A 294 4.80 16.61 14.10
C ALA A 294 3.45 16.16 14.68
N GLY A 295 3.45 15.06 15.44
CA GLY A 295 2.28 14.56 16.15
C GLY A 295 2.02 15.27 17.47
#